data_02f86dabaa500c96d66c3b356a25f64c
#
_entry.id   02f86dabaa500c96d66c3b356a25f64c
#
_cell.length_a   1.000
_cell.length_b   1.000
_cell.length_c   1.000
_cell.angle_alpha   90.00
_cell.angle_beta   90.00
_cell.angle_gamma   90.00
#
_symmetry.space_group_name_H-M   'P 1'
#
loop_
_entity.id
_entity.type
_entity.pdbx_description
1 polymer ?
#
loop_
_entity_poly.entity_id
_entity_poly.type
_entity_poly.pdbx_seq_one_letter_code
_entity_poly.pdbx_strand_id
1 'polypeptide(L)'
;MAADQQIAQDAEQLSVQLGELRARLFPPSSLKVMRSFTSGEAAKLIGVSDGYLRQLALSGDGPSPATDDRGRRSYTLADINALRSHLASQHEPGSAKARSYVRHRDPERGEHCQVIAVTNFKGGSGKTTTSTHLAQYLAIRGYRVLAVDLDPQASLSSLFGYQPELDLTGNDTIYGAIRYDAERVPLEQIIRKTYVDGLDLVPGNLELQEFEHTTPQYLANRPAGSDPQELFFARVQTALKSVEDNYDVVVLDCPPQLGYLTLGALCAASSVIVTVHPQMLDVASMSQFLFMTSDLLSVVREAGGTLNFDFLRYLVTRYEPQDGPQTQIAGFLRAQFGDRVLTAPMVKSTAISDAGLTKQTLYEVGRENFTRATYDRAMESLTAVNSEIETLMLTAWGRAEAGK
;
A
#
# COMPACT_ATOMS: atom_id res chain seq x y z
N MET A 1 -40.19 19.04 -10.56
CA MET A 1 -38.80 18.95 -11.02
C MET A 1 -38.59 17.56 -11.58
N ALA A 2 -37.93 17.41 -12.71
CA ALA A 2 -37.62 16.08 -13.24
C ALA A 2 -36.55 15.44 -12.32
N ALA A 3 -36.52 14.10 -12.24
CA ALA A 3 -35.64 13.38 -11.30
C ALA A 3 -34.12 13.65 -11.55
N ASP A 4 -33.75 13.80 -12.83
CA ASP A 4 -32.40 14.18 -13.25
C ASP A 4 -31.99 15.56 -12.73
N GLN A 5 -32.90 16.54 -12.79
CA GLN A 5 -32.67 17.89 -12.28
C GLN A 5 -32.54 17.91 -10.76
N GLN A 6 -33.32 17.08 -10.06
CA GLN A 6 -33.19 16.96 -8.59
C GLN A 6 -31.86 16.35 -8.22
N ILE A 7 -31.43 15.27 -8.86
CA ILE A 7 -30.14 14.61 -8.63
C ILE A 7 -28.97 15.55 -8.91
N ALA A 8 -29.04 16.33 -10.01
CA ALA A 8 -28.01 17.30 -10.34
C ALA A 8 -27.89 18.40 -9.28
N GLN A 9 -29.03 18.92 -8.81
CA GLN A 9 -29.06 19.95 -7.74
C GLN A 9 -28.51 19.42 -6.41
N ASP A 10 -28.89 18.20 -6.02
CA ASP A 10 -28.40 17.55 -4.80
C ASP A 10 -26.89 17.31 -4.90
N ALA A 11 -26.39 16.86 -6.06
CA ALA A 11 -24.96 16.65 -6.32
C ALA A 11 -24.16 17.96 -6.23
N GLU A 12 -24.64 19.03 -6.85
CA GLU A 12 -24.02 20.36 -6.80
C GLU A 12 -23.96 20.91 -5.37
N GLN A 13 -25.09 20.81 -4.65
CA GLN A 13 -25.19 21.26 -3.27
C GLN A 13 -24.23 20.49 -2.35
N LEU A 14 -24.15 19.16 -2.51
CA LEU A 14 -23.23 18.31 -1.76
C LEU A 14 -21.76 18.62 -2.09
N SER A 15 -21.46 18.84 -3.36
CA SER A 15 -20.10 19.17 -3.84
C SER A 15 -19.62 20.50 -3.23
N VAL A 16 -20.45 21.53 -3.21
CA VAL A 16 -20.13 22.84 -2.60
C VAL A 16 -19.87 22.67 -1.11
N GLN A 17 -20.75 21.97 -0.39
CA GLN A 17 -20.59 21.75 1.06
C GLN A 17 -19.34 20.93 1.40
N LEU A 18 -19.06 19.89 0.60
CA LEU A 18 -17.83 19.12 0.75
C LEU A 18 -16.59 19.97 0.44
N GLY A 19 -16.63 20.85 -0.55
CA GLY A 19 -15.57 21.80 -0.87
C GLY A 19 -15.27 22.75 0.30
N GLU A 20 -16.30 23.33 0.92
CA GLU A 20 -16.15 24.19 2.10
C GLU A 20 -15.60 23.44 3.32
N LEU A 21 -16.10 22.22 3.57
CA LEU A 21 -15.62 21.37 4.65
C LEU A 21 -14.14 20.99 4.43
N ARG A 22 -13.78 20.64 3.22
CA ARG A 22 -12.41 20.34 2.81
C ARG A 22 -11.49 21.54 3.00
N ALA A 23 -11.89 22.73 2.55
CA ALA A 23 -11.10 23.94 2.71
C ALA A 23 -10.83 24.30 4.19
N ARG A 24 -11.74 23.93 5.10
CA ARG A 24 -11.57 24.12 6.55
C ARG A 24 -10.68 23.06 7.18
N LEU A 25 -10.86 21.77 6.82
CA LEU A 25 -10.12 20.65 7.40
C LEU A 25 -8.74 20.46 6.75
N PHE A 26 -8.63 20.79 5.47
CA PHE A 26 -7.44 20.59 4.64
C PHE A 26 -7.22 21.81 3.76
N PRO A 27 -6.79 22.96 4.35
CA PRO A 27 -6.49 24.12 3.54
C PRO A 27 -5.40 23.78 2.51
N PRO A 28 -5.47 24.32 1.28
CA PRO A 28 -4.51 24.05 0.21
C PRO A 28 -3.04 24.32 0.58
N SER A 29 -2.82 25.10 1.62
CA SER A 29 -1.51 25.44 2.17
C SER A 29 -0.98 24.43 3.20
N SER A 30 -1.80 23.48 3.66
CA SER A 30 -1.35 22.45 4.61
C SER A 30 -0.70 21.29 3.85
N LEU A 31 0.60 21.40 3.62
CA LEU A 31 1.39 20.26 3.15
C LEU A 31 1.32 19.16 4.21
N LYS A 32 0.90 17.96 3.82
CA LYS A 32 1.03 16.78 4.68
C LYS A 32 2.51 16.55 4.99
N VAL A 33 2.80 16.27 6.23
CA VAL A 33 4.15 15.92 6.70
C VAL A 33 4.09 14.67 7.56
N MET A 34 5.09 13.83 7.43
CA MET A 34 5.28 12.71 8.34
C MET A 34 5.70 13.24 9.71
N ARG A 35 5.20 12.66 10.80
CA ARG A 35 5.65 13.01 12.14
C ARG A 35 7.14 12.77 12.29
N SER A 36 7.77 13.49 13.18
CA SER A 36 9.13 13.22 13.61
C SER A 36 9.19 12.08 14.63
N PHE A 37 10.36 11.47 14.75
CA PHE A 37 10.65 10.37 15.65
C PHE A 37 11.57 10.82 16.77
N THR A 38 11.32 10.33 17.98
CA THR A 38 12.21 10.52 19.11
C THR A 38 13.53 9.75 18.90
N SER A 39 14.59 10.11 19.65
CA SER A 39 15.88 9.41 19.59
C SER A 39 15.73 7.90 19.84
N GLY A 40 14.91 7.49 20.81
CA GLY A 40 14.66 6.06 21.07
C GLY A 40 13.90 5.35 19.96
N GLU A 41 12.91 6.00 19.31
CA GLU A 41 12.22 5.45 18.15
C GLU A 41 13.18 5.33 16.95
N ALA A 42 13.96 6.37 16.67
CA ALA A 42 14.95 6.37 15.60
C ALA A 42 16.01 5.28 15.81
N ALA A 43 16.55 5.13 17.00
CA ALA A 43 17.50 4.08 17.36
C ALA A 43 16.92 2.68 17.10
N LYS A 44 15.66 2.45 17.51
CA LYS A 44 14.95 1.18 17.27
C LYS A 44 14.72 0.93 15.78
N LEU A 45 14.36 1.95 15.01
CA LEU A 45 14.13 1.83 13.56
C LEU A 45 15.42 1.55 12.78
N ILE A 46 16.55 2.10 13.23
CA ILE A 46 17.87 1.86 12.63
C ILE A 46 18.45 0.50 13.08
N GLY A 47 18.08 0.02 14.27
CA GLY A 47 18.65 -1.19 14.87
C GLY A 47 19.94 -0.94 15.66
N VAL A 48 20.06 0.23 16.31
CA VAL A 48 21.19 0.61 17.16
C VAL A 48 20.72 0.97 18.57
N SER A 49 21.65 1.15 19.51
CA SER A 49 21.30 1.67 20.83
C SER A 49 21.10 3.19 20.80
N ASP A 50 20.20 3.70 21.66
CA ASP A 50 19.99 5.15 21.82
C ASP A 50 21.28 5.89 22.23
N GLY A 51 22.13 5.24 23.06
CA GLY A 51 23.42 5.79 23.44
C GLY A 51 24.38 5.95 22.25
N TYR A 52 24.42 4.96 21.36
CA TYR A 52 25.24 5.03 20.15
C TYR A 52 24.73 6.12 19.18
N LEU A 53 23.41 6.23 19.01
CA LEU A 53 22.83 7.28 18.17
C LEU A 53 23.14 8.68 18.72
N ARG A 54 23.14 8.86 20.06
CA ARG A 54 23.56 10.12 20.70
C ARG A 54 25.04 10.42 20.47
N GLN A 55 25.89 9.40 20.56
CA GLN A 55 27.32 9.56 20.31
C GLN A 55 27.60 10.00 18.88
N LEU A 56 26.98 9.38 17.88
CA LEU A 56 27.08 9.78 16.47
C LEU A 56 26.70 11.25 16.27
N ALA A 57 25.58 11.68 16.88
CA ALA A 57 25.14 13.05 16.78
C ALA A 57 26.05 14.06 17.50
N LEU A 58 26.81 13.64 18.51
CA LEU A 58 27.79 14.50 19.24
C LEU A 58 29.13 14.58 18.52
N SER A 59 29.57 13.50 17.91
CA SER A 59 30.83 13.47 17.14
C SER A 59 30.73 14.20 15.81
N GLY A 60 29.51 14.51 15.35
CA GLY A 60 29.31 15.05 14.01
C GLY A 60 29.54 14.03 12.90
N ASP A 61 29.56 12.74 13.26
CA ASP A 61 29.84 11.61 12.37
C ASP A 61 28.54 11.08 11.77
N GLY A 62 27.95 11.87 10.90
CA GLY A 62 26.68 11.57 10.23
C GLY A 62 25.67 12.72 10.23
N PRO A 63 24.49 12.50 9.67
CA PRO A 63 23.40 13.48 9.66
C PRO A 63 23.03 13.95 11.08
N SER A 64 22.92 15.27 11.26
CA SER A 64 22.57 15.88 12.55
C SER A 64 21.08 16.19 12.59
N PRO A 65 20.32 15.61 13.53
CA PRO A 65 18.89 15.86 13.67
C PRO A 65 18.61 17.27 14.22
N ALA A 66 17.40 17.77 13.95
CA ALA A 66 16.92 18.98 14.59
C ALA A 66 16.83 18.82 16.12
N THR A 67 17.08 19.91 16.83
CA THR A 67 17.01 19.95 18.30
C THR A 67 15.97 20.95 18.73
N ASP A 68 15.10 20.59 19.66
CA ASP A 68 14.14 21.55 20.25
C ASP A 68 14.83 22.48 21.26
N ASP A 69 14.13 23.51 21.74
CA ASP A 69 14.61 24.49 22.71
C ASP A 69 15.06 23.86 24.06
N ARG A 70 14.68 22.61 24.30
CA ARG A 70 15.04 21.85 25.50
C ARG A 70 16.19 20.87 25.23
N GLY A 71 16.84 20.95 24.05
CA GLY A 71 17.94 20.07 23.66
C GLY A 71 17.53 18.65 23.30
N ARG A 72 16.24 18.36 23.11
CA ARG A 72 15.76 17.04 22.68
C ARG A 72 15.87 16.93 21.16
N ARG A 73 16.47 15.84 20.69
CA ARG A 73 16.63 15.56 19.26
C ARG A 73 15.36 14.98 18.68
N SER A 74 15.00 15.45 17.50
CA SER A 74 13.87 15.01 16.70
C SER A 74 14.36 14.60 15.33
N TYR A 75 14.04 13.39 14.90
CA TYR A 75 14.49 12.80 13.64
C TYR A 75 13.34 12.74 12.64
N THR A 76 13.53 13.25 11.45
CA THR A 76 12.66 12.97 10.32
C THR A 76 12.94 11.56 9.78
N LEU A 77 12.04 11.01 8.95
CA LEU A 77 12.30 9.73 8.29
C LEU A 77 13.50 9.84 7.33
N ALA A 78 13.68 10.99 6.67
CA ALA A 78 14.85 11.26 5.85
C ALA A 78 16.16 11.22 6.64
N ASP A 79 16.20 11.80 7.87
CA ASP A 79 17.37 11.70 8.75
C ASP A 79 17.68 10.24 9.12
N ILE A 80 16.63 9.45 9.41
CA ILE A 80 16.77 8.03 9.74
C ILE A 80 17.34 7.25 8.54
N ASN A 81 16.84 7.50 7.33
CA ASN A 81 17.33 6.85 6.11
C ASN A 81 18.75 7.28 5.75
N ALA A 82 19.10 8.55 5.95
CA ALA A 82 20.47 9.03 5.79
C ALA A 82 21.42 8.38 6.78
N LEU A 83 20.99 8.20 8.04
CA LEU A 83 21.78 7.48 9.07
C LEU A 83 21.94 5.99 8.72
N ARG A 84 20.89 5.33 8.21
CA ARG A 84 20.99 3.94 7.71
C ARG A 84 22.04 3.82 6.61
N SER A 85 22.02 4.72 5.63
CA SER A 85 22.97 4.75 4.52
C SER A 85 24.39 5.03 5.00
N HIS A 86 24.54 5.98 5.91
CA HIS A 86 25.84 6.29 6.54
C HIS A 86 26.41 5.08 7.29
N LEU A 87 25.63 4.42 8.13
CA LEU A 87 26.07 3.23 8.86
C LEU A 87 26.38 2.04 7.94
N ALA A 88 25.58 1.85 6.89
CA ALA A 88 25.84 0.81 5.90
C ALA A 88 27.16 1.05 5.15
N SER A 89 27.47 2.32 4.80
CA SER A 89 28.71 2.68 4.08
C SER A 89 30.00 2.44 4.88
N GLN A 90 29.91 2.26 6.21
CA GLN A 90 31.02 1.89 7.06
C GLN A 90 31.40 0.40 7.00
N HIS A 91 30.65 -0.38 6.23
CA HIS A 91 30.82 -1.84 6.08
C HIS A 91 30.98 -2.20 4.60
N GLU A 92 31.52 -3.37 4.33
CA GLU A 92 31.63 -3.88 2.96
C GLU A 92 30.25 -3.94 2.30
N PRO A 93 30.10 -3.44 1.06
CA PRO A 93 28.86 -3.52 0.31
C PRO A 93 28.33 -4.97 0.26
N GLY A 94 27.03 -5.15 0.47
CA GLY A 94 26.39 -6.47 0.47
C GLY A 94 26.69 -7.37 1.67
N SER A 95 27.53 -6.93 2.63
CA SER A 95 27.76 -7.67 3.88
C SER A 95 26.48 -7.78 4.71
N ALA A 96 26.38 -8.80 5.56
CA ALA A 96 25.23 -8.98 6.46
C ALA A 96 25.00 -7.74 7.35
N LYS A 97 26.10 -7.09 7.76
CA LYS A 97 26.02 -5.88 8.60
C LYS A 97 25.53 -4.67 7.83
N ALA A 98 26.02 -4.39 6.62
CA ALA A 98 25.50 -3.32 5.76
C ALA A 98 24.01 -3.52 5.48
N ARG A 99 23.60 -4.74 5.14
CA ARG A 99 22.20 -5.13 4.86
C ARG A 99 21.30 -5.07 6.09
N SER A 100 21.83 -5.10 7.31
CA SER A 100 21.03 -4.89 8.52
C SER A 100 20.56 -3.46 8.69
N TYR A 101 21.27 -2.49 8.10
CA TYR A 101 20.89 -1.08 8.10
C TYR A 101 20.05 -0.69 6.89
N VAL A 102 20.48 -1.08 5.67
CA VAL A 102 19.78 -0.79 4.41
C VAL A 102 19.10 -2.07 3.92
N ARG A 103 17.76 -2.04 3.88
CA ARG A 103 16.92 -3.21 3.62
C ARG A 103 16.62 -3.44 2.14
N HIS A 104 17.25 -2.67 1.24
CA HIS A 104 16.98 -2.78 -0.19
C HIS A 104 17.16 -4.21 -0.70
N ARG A 105 16.37 -4.58 -1.69
CA ARG A 105 16.52 -5.84 -2.42
C ARG A 105 17.89 -5.90 -3.11
N ASP A 106 18.37 -7.10 -3.31
CA ASP A 106 19.64 -7.38 -3.98
C ASP A 106 19.36 -8.24 -5.24
N PRO A 107 19.21 -7.62 -6.41
CA PRO A 107 18.94 -8.34 -7.65
C PRO A 107 20.01 -9.38 -8.02
N GLU A 108 21.28 -9.15 -7.63
CA GLU A 108 22.37 -10.08 -7.88
C GLU A 108 22.21 -11.39 -7.11
N ARG A 109 21.42 -11.38 -6.04
CA ARG A 109 21.04 -12.55 -5.25
C ARG A 109 19.70 -13.16 -5.67
N GLY A 110 19.11 -12.67 -6.76
CA GLY A 110 17.81 -13.11 -7.24
C GLY A 110 16.61 -12.53 -6.50
N GLU A 111 16.82 -11.50 -5.67
CA GLU A 111 15.73 -10.80 -4.98
C GLU A 111 15.00 -9.88 -5.97
N HIS A 112 13.81 -10.27 -6.38
CA HIS A 112 12.99 -9.47 -7.29
C HIS A 112 12.16 -8.41 -6.55
N CYS A 113 11.67 -7.41 -7.28
CA CYS A 113 10.73 -6.43 -6.73
C CYS A 113 9.45 -7.15 -6.29
N GLN A 114 9.08 -7.02 -5.01
CA GLN A 114 7.84 -7.61 -4.50
C GLN A 114 6.64 -6.76 -4.91
N VAL A 115 5.75 -7.32 -5.72
CA VAL A 115 4.48 -6.67 -6.10
C VAL A 115 3.37 -7.33 -5.30
N ILE A 116 2.86 -6.62 -4.29
CA ILE A 116 1.85 -7.12 -3.35
C ILE A 116 0.49 -6.53 -3.72
N ALA A 117 -0.42 -7.35 -4.26
CA ALA A 117 -1.80 -6.94 -4.51
C ALA A 117 -2.65 -7.15 -3.26
N VAL A 118 -3.29 -6.08 -2.80
CA VAL A 118 -4.28 -6.13 -1.72
C VAL A 118 -5.67 -6.09 -2.33
N THR A 119 -6.39 -7.19 -2.25
CA THR A 119 -7.64 -7.38 -2.99
C THR A 119 -8.77 -7.95 -2.13
N ASN A 120 -9.97 -7.67 -2.51
CA ASN A 120 -11.24 -8.32 -2.23
C ASN A 120 -12.32 -7.59 -3.03
N PHE A 121 -13.32 -8.31 -3.55
CA PHE A 121 -14.41 -7.71 -4.32
C PHE A 121 -15.42 -6.95 -3.44
N LYS A 122 -15.40 -7.12 -2.11
CA LYS A 122 -16.33 -6.42 -1.21
C LYS A 122 -15.80 -5.05 -0.81
N GLY A 123 -16.64 -4.02 -0.95
CA GLY A 123 -16.38 -2.70 -0.40
C GLY A 123 -16.29 -2.74 1.13
N GLY A 124 -15.40 -1.93 1.72
CA GLY A 124 -15.26 -1.85 3.18
C GLY A 124 -14.54 -3.03 3.84
N SER A 125 -13.93 -3.95 3.08
CA SER A 125 -13.15 -5.07 3.63
C SER A 125 -11.77 -4.65 4.20
N GLY A 126 -11.40 -3.38 4.14
CA GLY A 126 -10.15 -2.86 4.68
C GLY A 126 -8.97 -2.91 3.71
N LYS A 127 -9.18 -3.07 2.39
CA LYS A 127 -8.11 -3.06 1.38
C LYS A 127 -7.25 -1.82 1.47
N THR A 128 -7.81 -0.65 1.23
CA THR A 128 -7.09 0.64 1.24
C THR A 128 -6.41 0.92 2.58
N THR A 129 -7.08 0.59 3.70
CA THR A 129 -6.45 0.72 5.03
C THR A 129 -5.21 -0.18 5.13
N THR A 130 -5.30 -1.42 4.66
CA THR A 130 -4.17 -2.35 4.64
C THR A 130 -3.06 -1.86 3.72
N SER A 131 -3.39 -1.48 2.48
CA SER A 131 -2.44 -0.99 1.47
C SER A 131 -1.67 0.23 1.96
N THR A 132 -2.38 1.23 2.50
CA THR A 132 -1.76 2.47 2.99
C THR A 132 -0.82 2.21 4.16
N HIS A 133 -1.29 1.46 5.17
CA HIS A 133 -0.46 1.19 6.35
C HIS A 133 0.71 0.25 6.04
N LEU A 134 0.55 -0.71 5.13
CA LEU A 134 1.65 -1.57 4.67
C LEU A 134 2.71 -0.76 3.93
N ALA A 135 2.30 0.09 2.98
CA ALA A 135 3.22 0.93 2.23
C ALA A 135 4.03 1.87 3.13
N GLN A 136 3.36 2.55 4.06
CA GLN A 136 4.04 3.42 5.03
C GLN A 136 4.93 2.63 6.00
N TYR A 137 4.46 1.48 6.51
CA TYR A 137 5.27 0.62 7.38
C TYR A 137 6.57 0.22 6.68
N LEU A 138 6.51 -0.25 5.45
CA LEU A 138 7.69 -0.68 4.70
C LEU A 138 8.65 0.50 4.43
N ALA A 139 8.14 1.69 4.09
CA ALA A 139 8.96 2.88 3.94
C ALA A 139 9.65 3.29 5.26
N ILE A 140 8.92 3.26 6.38
CA ILE A 140 9.48 3.51 7.73
C ILE A 140 10.57 2.46 8.06
N ARG A 141 10.43 1.23 7.59
CA ARG A 141 11.44 0.16 7.75
C ARG A 141 12.66 0.36 6.84
N GLY A 142 12.60 1.28 5.86
CA GLY A 142 13.72 1.65 4.99
C GLY A 142 13.73 0.93 3.64
N TYR A 143 12.60 0.42 3.20
CA TYR A 143 12.41 -0.06 1.83
C TYR A 143 12.05 1.10 0.90
N ARG A 144 12.40 0.99 -0.39
CA ARG A 144 11.91 1.85 -1.46
C ARG A 144 10.56 1.31 -1.93
N VAL A 145 9.50 2.07 -1.71
CA VAL A 145 8.12 1.61 -1.91
C VAL A 145 7.40 2.43 -2.96
N LEU A 146 6.65 1.76 -3.83
CA LEU A 146 5.68 2.37 -4.72
C LEU A 146 4.27 1.91 -4.31
N ALA A 147 3.42 2.84 -3.92
CA ALA A 147 2.00 2.58 -3.74
C ALA A 147 1.26 2.90 -5.04
N VAL A 148 0.35 2.03 -5.47
CA VAL A 148 -0.42 2.21 -6.70
C VAL A 148 -1.90 2.11 -6.37
N ASP A 149 -2.63 3.19 -6.60
CA ASP A 149 -4.08 3.25 -6.39
C ASP A 149 -4.82 2.82 -7.67
N LEU A 150 -5.41 1.66 -7.64
CA LEU A 150 -6.19 1.09 -8.75
C LEU A 150 -7.70 1.27 -8.56
N ASP A 151 -8.15 1.87 -7.44
CA ASP A 151 -9.56 2.11 -7.19
C ASP A 151 -9.97 3.46 -7.80
N PRO A 152 -10.98 3.52 -8.70
CA PRO A 152 -11.54 4.77 -9.19
C PRO A 152 -12.01 5.74 -8.10
N GLN A 153 -12.33 5.24 -6.89
CA GLN A 153 -12.67 6.06 -5.74
C GLN A 153 -11.46 6.81 -5.14
N ALA A 154 -10.24 6.43 -5.53
CA ALA A 154 -8.99 7.08 -5.16
C ALA A 154 -8.79 7.32 -3.65
N SER A 155 -9.23 6.36 -2.85
CA SER A 155 -9.15 6.46 -1.39
C SER A 155 -7.70 6.42 -0.88
N LEU A 156 -6.83 5.61 -1.51
CA LEU A 156 -5.40 5.56 -1.22
C LEU A 156 -4.75 6.92 -1.52
N SER A 157 -5.01 7.47 -2.70
CA SER A 157 -4.51 8.77 -3.14
C SER A 157 -4.94 9.89 -2.20
N SER A 158 -6.20 9.85 -1.76
CA SER A 158 -6.73 10.81 -0.78
C SER A 158 -6.03 10.72 0.58
N LEU A 159 -5.68 9.51 1.04
CA LEU A 159 -4.92 9.31 2.26
C LEU A 159 -3.47 9.80 2.13
N PHE A 160 -2.90 9.84 0.93
CA PHE A 160 -1.60 10.45 0.67
C PHE A 160 -1.65 11.96 0.40
N GLY A 161 -2.83 12.59 0.55
CA GLY A 161 -2.98 14.04 0.52
C GLY A 161 -3.39 14.62 -0.81
N TYR A 162 -3.61 13.79 -1.83
CA TYR A 162 -4.13 14.23 -3.12
C TYR A 162 -5.64 14.49 -3.05
N GLN A 163 -6.10 15.40 -3.86
CA GLN A 163 -7.52 15.62 -4.15
C GLN A 163 -7.75 15.21 -5.61
N PRO A 164 -8.11 13.95 -5.88
CA PRO A 164 -8.07 13.38 -7.24
C PRO A 164 -8.84 14.20 -8.27
N GLU A 165 -9.95 14.83 -7.88
CA GLU A 165 -10.78 15.64 -8.78
C GLU A 165 -10.17 17.01 -9.11
N LEU A 166 -9.17 17.46 -8.34
CA LEU A 166 -8.56 18.79 -8.48
C LEU A 166 -7.09 18.75 -8.87
N ASP A 167 -6.36 17.76 -8.34
CA ASP A 167 -4.90 17.69 -8.46
C ASP A 167 -4.45 16.82 -9.64
N LEU A 168 -5.37 16.01 -10.21
CA LEU A 168 -5.08 15.07 -11.28
C LEU A 168 -5.80 15.48 -12.57
N THR A 169 -5.07 15.36 -13.67
CA THR A 169 -5.58 15.57 -15.03
C THR A 169 -5.55 14.27 -15.82
N GLY A 170 -5.89 14.29 -17.11
CA GLY A 170 -5.81 13.09 -17.95
C GLY A 170 -4.39 12.51 -18.00
N ASN A 171 -4.27 11.21 -17.95
CA ASN A 171 -3.02 10.44 -17.92
C ASN A 171 -2.19 10.55 -16.62
N ASP A 172 -2.74 11.09 -15.54
CA ASP A 172 -2.05 11.18 -14.25
C ASP A 172 -2.23 9.91 -13.37
N THR A 173 -2.97 8.91 -13.85
CA THR A 173 -3.14 7.60 -13.20
C THR A 173 -2.43 6.49 -13.98
N ILE A 174 -2.40 5.27 -13.43
CA ILE A 174 -1.83 4.13 -14.16
C ILE A 174 -2.52 3.92 -15.52
N TYR A 175 -3.76 4.39 -15.71
CA TYR A 175 -4.44 4.32 -17.00
C TYR A 175 -3.60 4.93 -18.12
N GLY A 176 -2.94 6.06 -17.88
CA GLY A 176 -2.04 6.68 -18.83
C GLY A 176 -0.93 5.76 -19.33
N ALA A 177 -0.45 4.82 -18.50
CA ALA A 177 0.60 3.87 -18.88
C ALA A 177 0.05 2.57 -19.50
N ILE A 178 -1.21 2.21 -19.27
CA ILE A 178 -1.80 0.94 -19.71
C ILE A 178 -2.84 1.07 -20.84
N ARG A 179 -3.20 2.29 -21.23
CA ARG A 179 -4.18 2.56 -22.28
C ARG A 179 -3.75 1.99 -23.64
N TYR A 180 -4.70 1.79 -24.56
CA TYR A 180 -4.49 1.09 -25.82
C TYR A 180 -4.11 1.98 -27.00
N ASP A 181 -4.23 3.29 -26.87
CA ASP A 181 -4.00 4.28 -27.91
C ASP A 181 -2.60 4.91 -27.87
N ALA A 182 -2.35 5.82 -28.81
CA ALA A 182 -1.07 6.50 -28.95
C ALA A 182 -0.77 7.56 -27.85
N GLU A 183 -1.74 7.86 -27.00
CA GLU A 183 -1.56 8.80 -25.88
C GLU A 183 -0.95 8.13 -24.63
N ARG A 184 -0.55 6.86 -24.75
CA ARG A 184 0.13 6.13 -23.68
C ARG A 184 1.44 6.82 -23.30
N VAL A 185 1.64 7.02 -22.00
CA VAL A 185 2.84 7.63 -21.42
C VAL A 185 3.63 6.64 -20.56
N PRO A 186 4.96 6.82 -20.40
CA PRO A 186 5.74 6.02 -19.46
C PRO A 186 5.27 6.19 -18.02
N LEU A 187 5.30 5.09 -17.23
CA LEU A 187 4.85 5.10 -15.83
C LEU A 187 5.65 6.08 -14.97
N GLU A 188 6.93 6.31 -15.29
CA GLU A 188 7.80 7.26 -14.60
C GLU A 188 7.25 8.69 -14.59
N GLN A 189 6.50 9.08 -15.61
CA GLN A 189 5.90 10.41 -15.69
C GLN A 189 4.67 10.56 -14.79
N ILE A 190 4.05 9.46 -14.42
CA ILE A 190 2.85 9.39 -13.59
C ILE A 190 3.20 9.37 -12.10
N ILE A 191 4.34 8.78 -11.75
CA ILE A 191 4.78 8.62 -10.35
C ILE A 191 4.93 9.98 -9.68
N ARG A 192 4.38 10.09 -8.48
CA ARG A 192 4.44 11.28 -7.62
C ARG A 192 5.19 10.97 -6.33
N LYS A 193 6.04 11.91 -5.90
CA LYS A 193 6.65 11.85 -4.57
C LYS A 193 5.60 12.10 -3.49
N THR A 194 5.69 11.36 -2.39
CA THR A 194 4.87 11.61 -1.21
C THR A 194 5.66 12.37 -0.13
N TYR A 195 4.97 12.77 0.94
CA TYR A 195 5.61 13.34 2.13
C TYR A 195 6.32 12.29 3.02
N VAL A 196 6.22 11.01 2.67
CA VAL A 196 6.91 9.91 3.37
C VAL A 196 8.17 9.58 2.59
N ASP A 197 9.33 9.82 3.18
CA ASP A 197 10.61 9.51 2.55
C ASP A 197 10.71 8.02 2.22
N GLY A 198 11.12 7.69 1.00
CA GLY A 198 11.18 6.31 0.50
C GLY A 198 9.86 5.75 -0.02
N LEU A 199 8.78 6.55 -0.07
CA LEU A 199 7.47 6.13 -0.58
C LEU A 199 6.99 7.06 -1.70
N ASP A 200 6.77 6.49 -2.88
CA ASP A 200 6.18 7.15 -4.04
C ASP A 200 4.76 6.62 -4.29
N LEU A 201 3.97 7.37 -5.06
CA LEU A 201 2.58 7.07 -5.37
C LEU A 201 2.32 7.14 -6.87
N VAL A 202 1.60 6.14 -7.40
CA VAL A 202 0.82 6.25 -8.63
C VAL A 202 -0.62 6.52 -8.20
N PRO A 203 -1.14 7.73 -8.42
CA PRO A 203 -2.48 8.08 -7.93
C PRO A 203 -3.58 7.43 -8.76
N GLY A 204 -4.78 7.36 -8.17
CA GLY A 204 -6.02 6.92 -8.80
C GLY A 204 -7.03 8.04 -8.94
N ASN A 205 -7.92 7.92 -9.90
CA ASN A 205 -9.13 8.74 -10.06
C ASN A 205 -10.14 8.01 -10.95
N LEU A 206 -11.26 8.67 -11.30
CA LEU A 206 -12.32 8.09 -12.13
C LEU A 206 -11.86 7.67 -13.53
N GLU A 207 -10.76 8.22 -14.06
CA GLU A 207 -10.17 7.84 -15.35
C GLU A 207 -9.87 6.32 -15.43
N LEU A 208 -9.60 5.69 -14.30
CA LEU A 208 -9.36 4.24 -14.26
C LEU A 208 -10.53 3.40 -14.81
N GLN A 209 -11.76 3.94 -14.81
CA GLN A 209 -12.92 3.28 -15.40
C GLN A 209 -12.80 3.15 -16.93
N GLU A 210 -12.04 4.02 -17.58
CA GLU A 210 -11.81 3.95 -19.03
C GLU A 210 -11.15 2.63 -19.44
N PHE A 211 -10.31 2.06 -18.58
CA PHE A 211 -9.71 0.74 -18.85
C PHE A 211 -10.76 -0.37 -18.88
N GLU A 212 -11.75 -0.34 -18.00
CA GLU A 212 -12.87 -1.29 -17.99
C GLU A 212 -13.76 -1.13 -19.22
N HIS A 213 -13.96 0.10 -19.72
CA HIS A 213 -14.82 0.39 -20.87
C HIS A 213 -14.12 0.11 -22.20
N THR A 214 -12.82 0.38 -22.31
CA THR A 214 -12.08 0.25 -23.58
C THR A 214 -11.57 -1.16 -23.82
N THR A 215 -11.29 -1.94 -22.78
CA THR A 215 -10.76 -3.31 -22.90
C THR A 215 -11.64 -4.25 -23.72
N PRO A 216 -12.98 -4.32 -23.53
CA PRO A 216 -13.85 -5.17 -24.35
C PRO A 216 -13.80 -4.82 -25.83
N GLN A 217 -13.76 -3.54 -26.16
CA GLN A 217 -13.69 -3.07 -27.56
C GLN A 217 -12.34 -3.42 -28.18
N TYR A 218 -11.25 -3.26 -27.43
CA TYR A 218 -9.93 -3.66 -27.86
C TYR A 218 -9.86 -5.17 -28.13
N LEU A 219 -10.39 -6.00 -27.24
CA LEU A 219 -10.41 -7.45 -27.40
C LEU A 219 -11.23 -7.91 -28.61
N ALA A 220 -12.37 -7.25 -28.85
CA ALA A 220 -13.24 -7.57 -30.01
C ALA A 220 -12.58 -7.22 -31.37
N ASN A 221 -11.74 -6.20 -31.41
CA ASN A 221 -11.09 -5.69 -32.62
C ASN A 221 -9.64 -6.17 -32.80
N ARG A 222 -9.13 -6.97 -31.89
CA ARG A 222 -7.72 -7.38 -31.87
C ARG A 222 -7.40 -8.32 -33.03
N PRO A 223 -6.32 -8.05 -33.81
CA PRO A 223 -5.87 -8.97 -34.87
C PRO A 223 -5.39 -10.32 -34.28
N ALA A 224 -5.66 -11.40 -35.03
CA ALA A 224 -5.12 -12.70 -34.66
C ALA A 224 -3.57 -12.68 -34.72
N GLY A 225 -2.92 -13.18 -33.66
CA GLY A 225 -1.45 -13.23 -33.58
C GLY A 225 -0.78 -11.98 -33.01
N SER A 226 -1.56 -11.04 -32.44
CA SER A 226 -0.97 -9.89 -31.71
C SER A 226 -0.12 -10.34 -30.51
N ASP A 227 0.89 -9.53 -30.15
CA ASP A 227 1.80 -9.80 -29.05
C ASP A 227 1.05 -10.10 -27.74
N PRO A 228 1.35 -11.18 -27.03
CA PRO A 228 0.79 -11.47 -25.71
C PRO A 228 1.01 -10.35 -24.68
N GLN A 229 2.09 -9.58 -24.78
CA GLN A 229 2.36 -8.42 -23.90
C GLN A 229 1.36 -7.26 -24.09
N GLU A 230 0.67 -7.22 -25.21
CA GLU A 230 -0.40 -6.28 -25.49
C GLU A 230 -1.75 -6.71 -24.87
N LEU A 231 -1.84 -7.90 -24.29
CA LEU A 231 -3.05 -8.35 -23.60
C LEU A 231 -3.30 -7.52 -22.33
N PHE A 232 -4.57 -7.28 -22.05
CA PHE A 232 -4.99 -6.43 -20.92
C PHE A 232 -4.33 -6.84 -19.59
N PHE A 233 -4.20 -8.14 -19.35
CA PHE A 233 -3.65 -8.67 -18.11
C PHE A 233 -2.12 -8.48 -17.99
N ALA A 234 -1.39 -8.29 -19.10
CA ALA A 234 0.05 -8.05 -19.08
C ALA A 234 0.43 -6.57 -18.96
N ARG A 235 -0.50 -5.64 -19.22
CA ARG A 235 -0.21 -4.21 -19.30
C ARG A 235 0.23 -3.60 -18.00
N VAL A 236 -0.41 -3.95 -16.88
CA VAL A 236 0.01 -3.48 -15.54
C VAL A 236 1.41 -4.00 -15.22
N GLN A 237 1.69 -5.28 -15.49
CA GLN A 237 3.02 -5.85 -15.27
C GLN A 237 4.08 -5.16 -16.14
N THR A 238 3.80 -4.92 -17.42
CA THR A 238 4.72 -4.24 -18.33
C THR A 238 5.02 -2.81 -17.87
N ALA A 239 4.00 -2.07 -17.43
CA ALA A 239 4.18 -0.73 -16.89
C ALA A 239 5.04 -0.73 -15.61
N LEU A 240 4.79 -1.65 -14.68
CA LEU A 240 5.58 -1.76 -13.44
C LEU A 240 7.02 -2.19 -13.69
N LYS A 241 7.26 -3.06 -14.67
CA LYS A 241 8.60 -3.51 -15.06
C LYS A 241 9.51 -2.35 -15.48
N SER A 242 8.97 -1.29 -16.09
CA SER A 242 9.77 -0.14 -16.52
C SER A 242 10.40 0.63 -15.36
N VAL A 243 9.85 0.49 -14.15
CA VAL A 243 10.27 1.23 -12.94
C VAL A 243 10.75 0.33 -11.80
N GLU A 244 10.68 -1.00 -11.95
CA GLU A 244 10.93 -1.97 -10.87
C GLU A 244 12.32 -1.84 -10.21
N ASP A 245 13.32 -1.35 -10.95
CA ASP A 245 14.69 -1.18 -10.41
C ASP A 245 14.79 -0.06 -9.38
N ASN A 246 13.83 0.85 -9.36
CA ASN A 246 13.77 1.94 -8.40
C ASN A 246 13.14 1.53 -7.07
N TYR A 247 12.45 0.39 -7.02
CA TYR A 247 11.65 -0.02 -5.87
C TYR A 247 12.02 -1.42 -5.38
N ASP A 248 11.86 -1.63 -4.09
CA ASP A 248 11.98 -2.93 -3.45
C ASP A 248 10.62 -3.61 -3.36
N VAL A 249 9.57 -2.80 -3.15
CA VAL A 249 8.19 -3.25 -3.00
C VAL A 249 7.23 -2.33 -3.73
N VAL A 250 6.27 -2.91 -4.43
CA VAL A 250 5.10 -2.24 -4.99
C VAL A 250 3.87 -2.74 -4.25
N VAL A 251 3.00 -1.85 -3.76
CA VAL A 251 1.74 -2.19 -3.11
C VAL A 251 0.60 -1.73 -4.01
N LEU A 252 -0.20 -2.67 -4.51
CA LEU A 252 -1.36 -2.41 -5.35
C LEU A 252 -2.65 -2.40 -4.51
N ASP A 253 -3.33 -1.27 -4.43
CA ASP A 253 -4.66 -1.17 -3.82
C ASP A 253 -5.72 -1.44 -4.87
N CYS A 254 -6.32 -2.64 -4.85
CA CYS A 254 -7.26 -3.07 -5.88
C CYS A 254 -8.69 -2.54 -5.63
N PRO A 255 -9.46 -2.25 -6.70
CA PRO A 255 -10.85 -1.84 -6.58
C PRO A 255 -11.73 -2.96 -5.99
N PRO A 256 -12.94 -2.62 -5.47
CA PRO A 256 -13.88 -3.60 -4.92
C PRO A 256 -14.70 -4.32 -6.02
N GLN A 257 -14.05 -4.70 -7.11
CA GLN A 257 -14.68 -5.44 -8.22
C GLN A 257 -13.65 -6.31 -8.93
N LEU A 258 -14.10 -7.42 -9.49
CA LEU A 258 -13.27 -8.30 -10.29
C LEU A 258 -13.38 -7.92 -11.77
N GLY A 259 -12.78 -6.77 -12.13
CA GLY A 259 -12.71 -6.26 -13.49
C GLY A 259 -11.37 -6.52 -14.17
N TYR A 260 -11.18 -5.97 -15.36
CA TYR A 260 -9.92 -6.12 -16.12
C TYR A 260 -8.73 -5.53 -15.39
N LEU A 261 -8.92 -4.41 -14.68
CA LEU A 261 -7.86 -3.78 -13.92
C LEU A 261 -7.41 -4.64 -12.72
N THR A 262 -8.38 -5.23 -11.99
CA THR A 262 -8.07 -6.17 -10.89
C THR A 262 -7.36 -7.41 -11.41
N LEU A 263 -7.79 -7.97 -12.55
CA LEU A 263 -7.11 -9.11 -13.17
C LEU A 263 -5.69 -8.74 -13.62
N GLY A 264 -5.51 -7.55 -14.22
CA GLY A 264 -4.18 -7.03 -14.56
C GLY A 264 -3.28 -6.86 -13.33
N ALA A 265 -3.84 -6.39 -12.21
CA ALA A 265 -3.11 -6.29 -10.95
C ALA A 265 -2.70 -7.66 -10.40
N LEU A 266 -3.59 -8.65 -10.41
CA LEU A 266 -3.28 -10.01 -9.97
C LEU A 266 -2.23 -10.69 -10.87
N CYS A 267 -2.24 -10.41 -12.17
CA CYS A 267 -1.23 -10.93 -13.10
C CYS A 267 0.13 -10.24 -12.93
N ALA A 268 0.14 -8.99 -12.50
CA ALA A 268 1.37 -8.25 -12.20
C ALA A 268 1.96 -8.60 -10.82
N ALA A 269 1.13 -9.12 -9.91
CA ALA A 269 1.52 -9.39 -8.53
C ALA A 269 2.45 -10.60 -8.42
N SER A 270 3.49 -10.47 -7.58
CA SER A 270 4.27 -11.61 -7.06
C SER A 270 3.66 -12.18 -5.78
N SER A 271 2.80 -11.41 -5.11
CA SER A 271 2.16 -11.82 -3.85
C SER A 271 0.78 -11.21 -3.69
N VAL A 272 -0.11 -11.90 -3.00
CA VAL A 272 -1.51 -11.48 -2.85
C VAL A 272 -1.94 -11.51 -1.39
N ILE A 273 -2.55 -10.43 -0.92
CA ILE A 273 -3.26 -10.35 0.36
C ILE A 273 -4.75 -10.18 0.08
N VAL A 274 -5.54 -11.15 0.51
CA VAL A 274 -7.01 -11.09 0.44
C VAL A 274 -7.55 -10.66 1.81
N THR A 275 -8.10 -9.45 1.90
CA THR A 275 -8.68 -8.94 3.15
C THR A 275 -10.05 -9.56 3.40
N VAL A 276 -10.33 -10.00 4.61
CA VAL A 276 -11.60 -10.67 4.97
C VAL A 276 -12.14 -10.10 6.27
N HIS A 277 -13.34 -9.50 6.21
CA HIS A 277 -14.06 -9.17 7.43
C HIS A 277 -14.75 -10.45 7.94
N PRO A 278 -14.57 -10.86 9.20
CA PRO A 278 -15.04 -12.15 9.70
C PRO A 278 -16.53 -12.13 10.02
N GLN A 279 -17.35 -11.94 9.00
CA GLN A 279 -18.81 -12.06 9.04
C GLN A 279 -19.27 -13.13 8.05
N MET A 280 -20.34 -13.85 8.36
CA MET A 280 -20.81 -14.98 7.55
C MET A 280 -21.07 -14.59 6.10
N LEU A 281 -21.72 -13.45 5.87
CA LEU A 281 -22.02 -12.96 4.50
C LEU A 281 -20.73 -12.62 3.73
N ASP A 282 -19.70 -12.16 4.42
CA ASP A 282 -18.42 -11.79 3.80
C ASP A 282 -17.63 -13.03 3.39
N VAL A 283 -17.66 -14.07 4.24
CA VAL A 283 -17.01 -15.36 3.93
C VAL A 283 -17.75 -16.10 2.81
N ALA A 284 -19.08 -16.10 2.81
CA ALA A 284 -19.86 -16.68 1.73
C ALA A 284 -19.57 -16.00 0.39
N SER A 285 -19.55 -14.68 0.39
CA SER A 285 -19.21 -13.89 -0.78
C SER A 285 -17.75 -14.10 -1.21
N MET A 286 -16.81 -14.27 -0.27
CA MET A 286 -15.41 -14.59 -0.58
C MET A 286 -15.29 -15.92 -1.34
N SER A 287 -16.08 -16.93 -0.98
CA SER A 287 -16.08 -18.20 -1.72
C SER A 287 -16.42 -18.01 -3.18
N GLN A 288 -17.46 -17.24 -3.48
CA GLN A 288 -17.84 -16.90 -4.87
C GLN A 288 -16.72 -16.13 -5.58
N PHE A 289 -16.13 -15.15 -4.90
CA PHE A 289 -15.00 -14.39 -5.44
C PHE A 289 -13.81 -15.31 -5.80
N LEU A 290 -13.45 -16.23 -4.94
CA LEU A 290 -12.36 -17.16 -5.20
C LEU A 290 -12.64 -18.06 -6.40
N PHE A 291 -13.89 -18.57 -6.56
CA PHE A 291 -14.26 -19.34 -7.75
C PHE A 291 -14.15 -18.50 -9.02
N MET A 292 -14.78 -17.32 -9.05
CA MET A 292 -14.71 -16.43 -10.21
C MET A 292 -13.27 -16.03 -10.55
N THR A 293 -12.45 -15.72 -9.54
CA THR A 293 -11.04 -15.40 -9.73
C THR A 293 -10.29 -16.58 -10.32
N SER A 294 -10.49 -17.79 -9.80
CA SER A 294 -9.88 -19.00 -10.31
C SER A 294 -10.22 -19.26 -11.78
N ASP A 295 -11.49 -19.13 -12.14
CA ASP A 295 -11.96 -19.32 -13.51
C ASP A 295 -11.32 -18.30 -14.47
N LEU A 296 -11.29 -17.03 -14.10
CA LEU A 296 -10.70 -15.96 -14.92
C LEU A 296 -9.18 -16.10 -15.03
N LEU A 297 -8.48 -16.46 -13.95
CA LEU A 297 -7.04 -16.70 -13.98
C LEU A 297 -6.68 -17.95 -14.79
N SER A 298 -7.58 -18.95 -14.87
CA SER A 298 -7.37 -20.11 -15.76
C SER A 298 -7.38 -19.70 -17.23
N VAL A 299 -8.29 -18.82 -17.63
CA VAL A 299 -8.33 -18.23 -18.97
C VAL A 299 -7.07 -17.41 -19.28
N VAL A 300 -6.60 -16.63 -18.32
CA VAL A 300 -5.33 -15.89 -18.47
C VAL A 300 -4.17 -16.84 -18.70
N ARG A 301 -4.08 -17.93 -17.94
CA ARG A 301 -3.04 -18.96 -18.09
C ARG A 301 -3.11 -19.64 -19.46
N GLU A 302 -4.29 -20.00 -19.95
CA GLU A 302 -4.51 -20.56 -21.28
C GLU A 302 -4.09 -19.60 -22.40
N ALA A 303 -4.23 -18.29 -22.16
CA ALA A 303 -3.76 -17.25 -23.08
C ALA A 303 -2.24 -16.95 -22.96
N GLY A 304 -1.49 -17.74 -22.17
CA GLY A 304 -0.03 -17.62 -22.01
C GLY A 304 0.43 -16.74 -20.86
N GLY A 305 -0.48 -16.27 -19.99
CA GLY A 305 -0.13 -15.56 -18.76
C GLY A 305 0.52 -16.49 -17.73
N THR A 306 1.50 -15.99 -17.00
CA THR A 306 2.14 -16.68 -15.88
C THR A 306 1.55 -16.17 -14.57
N LEU A 307 1.19 -17.09 -13.67
CA LEU A 307 0.57 -16.80 -12.38
C LEU A 307 1.29 -17.61 -11.31
N ASN A 308 2.40 -17.07 -10.83
CA ASN A 308 3.16 -17.68 -9.75
C ASN A 308 3.25 -16.65 -8.60
N PHE A 309 2.62 -16.97 -7.48
CA PHE A 309 2.72 -16.14 -6.29
C PHE A 309 3.74 -16.74 -5.32
N ASP A 310 4.62 -15.89 -4.79
CA ASP A 310 5.50 -16.25 -3.69
C ASP A 310 4.67 -16.58 -2.45
N PHE A 311 3.59 -15.80 -2.24
CA PHE A 311 2.59 -16.12 -1.24
C PHE A 311 1.20 -15.56 -1.61
N LEU A 312 0.17 -16.29 -1.18
CA LEU A 312 -1.21 -15.81 -1.10
C LEU A 312 -1.67 -15.97 0.35
N ARG A 313 -2.11 -14.89 0.98
CA ARG A 313 -2.56 -14.90 2.38
C ARG A 313 -3.90 -14.22 2.54
N TYR A 314 -4.68 -14.73 3.50
CA TYR A 314 -5.93 -14.14 3.94
C TYR A 314 -5.66 -13.31 5.19
N LEU A 315 -6.05 -12.05 5.19
CA LEU A 315 -5.95 -11.14 6.32
C LEU A 315 -7.33 -10.89 6.92
N VAL A 316 -7.55 -11.33 8.14
CA VAL A 316 -8.75 -10.98 8.91
C VAL A 316 -8.65 -9.51 9.30
N THR A 317 -9.60 -8.70 8.83
CA THR A 317 -9.67 -7.25 9.06
C THR A 317 -10.88 -6.86 9.87
N ARG A 318 -10.87 -5.66 10.46
CA ARG A 318 -11.96 -5.11 11.28
C ARG A 318 -12.40 -6.06 12.40
N TYR A 319 -11.46 -6.82 12.88
CA TYR A 319 -11.71 -7.87 13.87
C TYR A 319 -12.00 -7.28 15.26
N GLU A 320 -13.08 -7.73 15.87
CA GLU A 320 -13.48 -7.41 17.24
C GLU A 320 -13.36 -8.67 18.12
N PRO A 321 -12.29 -8.80 18.93
CA PRO A 321 -12.05 -10.02 19.71
C PRO A 321 -13.17 -10.38 20.70
N GLN A 322 -13.98 -9.40 21.12
CA GLN A 322 -15.12 -9.61 22.02
C GLN A 322 -16.40 -10.04 21.29
N ASP A 323 -16.42 -9.98 19.96
CA ASP A 323 -17.53 -10.46 19.14
C ASP A 323 -17.40 -11.98 18.95
N GLY A 324 -18.24 -12.75 19.64
CA GLY A 324 -18.24 -14.22 19.59
C GLY A 324 -18.40 -14.77 18.17
N PRO A 325 -19.41 -14.35 17.40
CA PRO A 325 -19.55 -14.69 15.97
C PRO A 325 -18.31 -14.44 15.14
N GLN A 326 -17.68 -13.28 15.25
CA GLN A 326 -16.44 -12.98 14.51
C GLN A 326 -15.30 -13.92 14.91
N THR A 327 -15.17 -14.22 16.20
CA THR A 327 -14.15 -15.16 16.71
C THR A 327 -14.36 -16.56 16.15
N GLN A 328 -15.60 -17.04 16.07
CA GLN A 328 -15.93 -18.36 15.49
C GLN A 328 -15.59 -18.39 13.99
N ILE A 329 -15.95 -17.33 13.23
CA ILE A 329 -15.66 -17.24 11.80
C ILE A 329 -14.16 -17.15 11.55
N ALA A 330 -13.42 -16.36 12.32
CA ALA A 330 -11.96 -16.30 12.23
C ALA A 330 -11.31 -17.67 12.55
N GLY A 331 -11.82 -18.39 13.53
CA GLY A 331 -11.42 -19.75 13.84
C GLY A 331 -11.72 -20.73 12.69
N PHE A 332 -12.90 -20.62 12.07
CA PHE A 332 -13.28 -21.39 10.89
C PHE A 332 -12.32 -21.14 9.72
N LEU A 333 -12.01 -19.87 9.41
CA LEU A 333 -11.06 -19.54 8.34
C LEU A 333 -9.68 -20.15 8.58
N ARG A 334 -9.18 -20.09 9.83
CA ARG A 334 -7.90 -20.71 10.21
C ARG A 334 -7.94 -22.24 10.08
N ALA A 335 -9.04 -22.88 10.46
CA ALA A 335 -9.21 -24.33 10.32
C ALA A 335 -9.23 -24.77 8.85
N GLN A 336 -9.80 -23.96 7.94
CA GLN A 336 -9.91 -24.29 6.52
C GLN A 336 -8.62 -23.97 5.72
N PHE A 337 -7.95 -22.86 6.02
CA PHE A 337 -6.85 -22.36 5.22
C PHE A 337 -5.48 -22.48 5.89
N GLY A 338 -5.44 -22.86 7.17
CA GLY A 338 -4.21 -23.09 7.92
C GLY A 338 -3.29 -21.86 7.93
N ASP A 339 -2.05 -22.05 7.56
CA ASP A 339 -0.99 -21.06 7.49
C ASP A 339 -1.21 -19.99 6.41
N ARG A 340 -2.18 -20.20 5.52
CA ARG A 340 -2.59 -19.17 4.54
C ARG A 340 -3.39 -18.03 5.19
N VAL A 341 -3.89 -18.16 6.41
CA VAL A 341 -4.48 -17.05 7.17
C VAL A 341 -3.39 -16.41 8.02
N LEU A 342 -3.17 -15.10 7.86
CA LEU A 342 -2.23 -14.39 8.71
C LEU A 342 -2.58 -14.60 10.20
N THR A 343 -1.56 -14.80 11.01
CA THR A 343 -1.69 -15.04 12.45
C THR A 343 -2.26 -13.82 13.15
N ALA A 344 -1.74 -12.64 12.78
CA ALA A 344 -2.18 -11.35 13.31
C ALA A 344 -3.43 -10.85 12.55
N PRO A 345 -4.57 -10.60 13.21
CA PRO A 345 -5.68 -9.90 12.59
C PRO A 345 -5.50 -8.38 12.69
N MET A 346 -6.04 -7.65 11.74
CA MET A 346 -6.19 -6.21 11.86
C MET A 346 -7.45 -5.90 12.67
N VAL A 347 -7.27 -5.39 13.88
CA VAL A 347 -8.39 -5.10 14.78
C VAL A 347 -9.16 -3.85 14.33
N LYS A 348 -10.47 -3.85 14.56
CA LYS A 348 -11.29 -2.65 14.44
C LYS A 348 -10.86 -1.63 15.52
N SER A 349 -10.61 -0.40 15.11
CA SER A 349 -10.18 0.66 16.01
C SER A 349 -10.79 2.00 15.62
N THR A 350 -11.30 2.72 16.60
CA THR A 350 -11.75 4.10 16.43
C THR A 350 -10.56 5.00 16.08
N ALA A 351 -9.36 4.75 16.60
CA ALA A 351 -8.17 5.53 16.26
C ALA A 351 -7.85 5.48 14.75
N ILE A 352 -8.01 4.32 14.09
CA ILE A 352 -7.84 4.23 12.63
C ILE A 352 -8.93 5.03 11.90
N SER A 353 -10.18 4.92 12.38
CA SER A 353 -11.30 5.64 11.77
C SER A 353 -11.18 7.15 11.95
N ASP A 354 -10.80 7.59 13.14
CA ASP A 354 -10.66 9.01 13.49
C ASP A 354 -9.50 9.65 12.71
N ALA A 355 -8.36 8.95 12.61
CA ALA A 355 -7.26 9.38 11.74
C ALA A 355 -7.70 9.49 10.27
N GLY A 356 -8.50 8.53 9.79
CA GLY A 356 -9.07 8.56 8.44
C GLY A 356 -9.99 9.76 8.16
N LEU A 357 -10.71 10.26 9.18
CA LEU A 357 -11.53 11.48 9.04
C LEU A 357 -10.67 12.71 8.69
N THR A 358 -9.44 12.76 9.19
CA THR A 358 -8.46 13.80 8.86
C THR A 358 -7.53 13.39 7.72
N LYS A 359 -7.90 12.35 6.94
CA LYS A 359 -7.08 11.78 5.86
C LYS A 359 -5.65 11.41 6.30
N GLN A 360 -5.48 10.96 7.54
CA GLN A 360 -4.21 10.55 8.11
C GLN A 360 -4.22 9.07 8.46
N THR A 361 -3.04 8.49 8.61
CA THR A 361 -2.85 7.15 9.16
C THR A 361 -2.32 7.21 10.58
N LEU A 362 -2.31 6.10 11.30
CA LEU A 362 -1.75 6.05 12.65
C LEU A 362 -0.22 6.23 12.67
N TYR A 363 0.47 6.04 11.56
CA TYR A 363 1.92 6.31 11.46
C TYR A 363 2.23 7.81 11.37
N GLU A 364 1.26 8.63 10.96
CA GLU A 364 1.41 10.08 10.82
C GLU A 364 1.02 10.81 12.10
N VAL A 365 -0.03 10.34 12.79
CA VAL A 365 -0.54 11.01 13.98
C VAL A 365 0.21 10.58 15.24
N GLY A 366 0.42 11.54 16.14
CA GLY A 366 1.01 11.27 17.43
C GLY A 366 0.01 10.61 18.39
N ARG A 367 0.56 9.88 19.35
CA ARG A 367 -0.19 9.19 20.41
C ARG A 367 -1.05 10.13 21.26
N GLU A 368 -0.65 11.41 21.35
CA GLU A 368 -1.34 12.47 22.12
C GLU A 368 -2.73 12.77 21.60
N ASN A 369 -3.05 12.42 20.36
CA ASN A 369 -4.37 12.67 19.76
C ASN A 369 -5.44 11.63 20.16
N PHE A 370 -5.06 10.58 20.89
CA PHE A 370 -5.94 9.45 21.21
C PHE A 370 -5.83 9.03 22.69
N THR A 371 -6.80 8.22 23.15
CA THR A 371 -6.60 7.51 24.40
C THR A 371 -5.46 6.50 24.21
N ARG A 372 -4.57 6.44 25.20
CA ARG A 372 -3.36 5.62 25.14
C ARG A 372 -3.67 4.15 24.79
N ALA A 373 -4.65 3.55 25.44
CA ALA A 373 -5.01 2.16 25.22
C ALA A 373 -5.54 1.88 23.80
N THR A 374 -6.33 2.82 23.23
CA THR A 374 -6.89 2.67 21.88
C THR A 374 -5.80 2.80 20.82
N TYR A 375 -4.91 3.78 20.97
CA TYR A 375 -3.78 3.97 20.06
C TYR A 375 -2.82 2.77 20.08
N ASP A 376 -2.38 2.36 21.29
CA ASP A 376 -1.41 1.29 21.44
C ASP A 376 -1.94 -0.02 20.85
N ARG A 377 -3.19 -0.40 21.17
CA ARG A 377 -3.83 -1.61 20.61
C ARG A 377 -3.91 -1.59 19.08
N ALA A 378 -4.24 -0.43 18.51
CA ALA A 378 -4.30 -0.30 17.06
C ALA A 378 -2.92 -0.40 16.42
N MET A 379 -1.92 0.28 16.98
CA MET A 379 -0.54 0.24 16.51
C MET A 379 0.08 -1.15 16.66
N GLU A 380 -0.18 -1.85 17.75
CA GLU A 380 0.25 -3.25 17.95
C GLU A 380 -0.33 -4.16 16.87
N SER A 381 -1.63 -4.05 16.58
CA SER A 381 -2.28 -4.83 15.54
C SER A 381 -1.72 -4.53 14.15
N LEU A 382 -1.58 -3.25 13.78
CA LEU A 382 -1.00 -2.85 12.50
C LEU A 382 0.44 -3.34 12.37
N THR A 383 1.25 -3.18 13.41
CA THR A 383 2.64 -3.62 13.42
C THR A 383 2.75 -5.13 13.31
N ALA A 384 1.91 -5.88 14.01
CA ALA A 384 1.90 -7.34 13.94
C ALA A 384 1.55 -7.84 12.53
N VAL A 385 0.49 -7.30 11.91
CA VAL A 385 0.10 -7.63 10.53
C VAL A 385 1.22 -7.30 9.54
N ASN A 386 1.71 -6.06 9.58
CA ASN A 386 2.69 -5.60 8.59
C ASN A 386 4.05 -6.29 8.76
N SER A 387 4.47 -6.63 9.99
CA SER A 387 5.70 -7.38 10.23
C SER A 387 5.58 -8.84 9.78
N GLU A 388 4.39 -9.45 9.87
CA GLU A 388 4.15 -10.80 9.35
C GLU A 388 4.25 -10.79 7.81
N ILE A 389 3.69 -9.77 7.13
CA ILE A 389 3.83 -9.60 5.67
C ILE A 389 5.29 -9.32 5.29
N GLU A 390 6.03 -8.48 6.04
CA GLU A 390 7.47 -8.26 5.83
C GLU A 390 8.25 -9.57 5.94
N THR A 391 7.91 -10.43 6.91
CA THR A 391 8.56 -11.74 7.07
C THR A 391 8.31 -12.67 5.87
N LEU A 392 7.08 -12.70 5.34
CA LEU A 392 6.76 -13.47 4.13
C LEU A 392 7.56 -12.95 2.92
N MET A 393 7.67 -11.65 2.75
CA MET A 393 8.46 -11.02 1.71
C MET A 393 9.96 -11.38 1.85
N LEU A 394 10.52 -11.30 3.06
CA LEU A 394 11.90 -11.69 3.32
C LEU A 394 12.14 -13.17 3.05
N THR A 395 11.16 -14.03 3.34
CA THR A 395 11.21 -15.46 3.01
C THR A 395 11.22 -15.68 1.50
N ALA A 396 10.42 -14.95 0.74
CA ALA A 396 10.42 -15.00 -0.73
C ALA A 396 11.77 -14.58 -1.31
N TRP A 397 12.48 -13.66 -0.67
CA TRP A 397 13.86 -13.28 -1.04
C TRP A 397 14.93 -14.25 -0.53
N GLY A 398 14.55 -15.36 0.12
CA GLY A 398 15.52 -16.28 0.71
C GLY A 398 16.31 -15.68 1.88
N ARG A 399 15.86 -14.54 2.41
CA ARG A 399 16.36 -13.95 3.65
C ARG A 399 15.68 -14.67 4.82
N ALA A 400 15.98 -15.96 5.02
CA ALA A 400 15.53 -16.66 6.22
C ALA A 400 15.96 -15.89 7.45
N GLU A 401 15.14 -15.84 8.49
CA GLU A 401 15.38 -15.14 9.73
C GLU A 401 16.81 -15.31 10.24
N ALA A 402 17.64 -14.28 10.11
CA ALA A 402 18.73 -14.03 11.03
C ALA A 402 18.06 -13.36 12.24
N GLY A 403 17.38 -14.15 13.07
CA GLY A 403 16.77 -13.50 14.19
C GLY A 403 15.93 -14.41 15.10
N LYS A 404 16.56 -14.93 16.09
CA LYS A 404 15.99 -14.99 17.44
C LYS A 404 16.80 -14.06 18.32
#